data_e4faa3a1896abafa9312f93ac78b62c0
#
_entry.id   e4faa3a1896abafa9312f93ac78b62c0
#
_cell.length_a   1.000
_cell.length_b   1.000
_cell.length_c   1.000
_cell.angle_alpha   90.00
_cell.angle_beta   90.00
_cell.angle_gamma   90.00
#
_symmetry.space_group_name_H-M   'P 1'
#
loop_
_entity.id
_entity.type
_entity.pdbx_description
1 polymer ?
#
loop_
_entity_poly.entity_id
_entity_poly.type
_entity_poly.pdbx_seq_one_letter_code
_entity_poly.pdbx_strand_id
1 'polypeptide(L)'
;YYKLNGKEKKFTNRCIFRNNLGGPVETLDRVTGEIPMQDGLLSRDGWYVIDDERSDLLVDGWLCPRDTKSHVQDQYCFVYGNDYKAALADLGAISGRVPMTRKYIHGVWYCRYWDYTSEEFLSIIDGYEENDFPLDNLVFDMGWHTYDAKIGTGHAGSRSWTGYTWERKRIPDPGALIAEVHRRGVTVSLNDHPHDGIRPHEEMYAAFMADMGADPAHPLLFDLGDRKYMETFFKHAHHASEDMGADFWWLDWQQNYLYPEVRGYRSTSLQWINELYYRQTERKGLRGAGYSRWAGWGDHRHPIQFSGDAQANWEMLAFEVK
;
A
#
# COMPACT_ATOMS: atom_id res chain seq x y z
N TYR A 1 -22.79 -16.01 -23.28
CA TYR A 1 -23.79 -17.08 -23.44
C TYR A 1 -23.08 -18.42 -23.58
N TYR A 2 -23.63 -19.45 -22.94
CA TYR A 2 -23.14 -20.82 -23.09
C TYR A 2 -24.34 -21.75 -23.27
N LYS A 3 -24.16 -22.86 -23.98
CA LYS A 3 -25.20 -23.89 -24.13
C LYS A 3 -24.98 -25.00 -23.13
N LEU A 4 -25.92 -25.18 -22.21
CA LEU A 4 -25.96 -26.34 -21.33
C LEU A 4 -27.26 -27.12 -21.62
N ASN A 5 -27.11 -28.38 -21.97
CA ASN A 5 -28.27 -29.26 -22.32
C ASN A 5 -29.21 -28.66 -23.40
N GLY A 6 -28.61 -28.04 -24.43
CA GLY A 6 -29.36 -27.45 -25.53
C GLY A 6 -30.05 -26.12 -25.23
N LYS A 7 -29.95 -25.60 -24.01
CA LYS A 7 -30.53 -24.31 -23.62
C LYS A 7 -29.41 -23.26 -23.51
N GLU A 8 -29.63 -22.12 -24.13
CA GLU A 8 -28.77 -20.97 -23.96
C GLU A 8 -28.93 -20.40 -22.54
N LYS A 9 -27.83 -20.21 -21.86
CA LYS A 9 -27.79 -19.51 -20.58
C LYS A 9 -26.85 -18.30 -20.68
N LYS A 10 -27.27 -17.20 -20.09
CA LYS A 10 -26.48 -16.01 -19.97
C LYS A 10 -25.63 -16.11 -18.70
N PHE A 11 -24.32 -15.91 -18.80
CA PHE A 11 -23.56 -15.60 -17.62
C PHE A 11 -24.10 -14.29 -17.04
N THR A 12 -24.62 -14.35 -15.85
CA THR A 12 -25.01 -13.14 -15.10
C THR A 12 -24.03 -13.00 -13.97
N ASN A 13 -23.79 -11.77 -13.53
CA ASN A 13 -22.94 -11.39 -12.38
C ASN A 13 -23.39 -12.01 -11.04
N ARG A 14 -24.26 -13.00 -11.07
CA ARG A 14 -24.80 -13.73 -9.93
C ARG A 14 -24.47 -15.21 -9.99
N CYS A 15 -23.26 -15.56 -10.44
CA CYS A 15 -22.74 -16.88 -10.19
C CYS A 15 -22.50 -17.02 -8.69
N ILE A 16 -23.39 -17.71 -7.99
CA ILE A 16 -23.17 -18.03 -6.57
C ILE A 16 -22.16 -19.19 -6.54
N PHE A 17 -20.92 -18.89 -6.21
CA PHE A 17 -19.87 -19.87 -6.02
C PHE A 17 -20.00 -20.44 -4.60
N ARG A 18 -20.66 -21.59 -4.47
CA ARG A 18 -20.92 -22.21 -3.15
C ARG A 18 -19.67 -22.84 -2.51
N ASN A 19 -18.68 -23.15 -3.33
CA ASN A 19 -17.45 -23.85 -2.91
C ASN A 19 -16.19 -23.01 -3.16
N ASN A 20 -16.33 -21.68 -3.18
CA ASN A 20 -15.18 -20.79 -3.26
C ASN A 20 -14.30 -20.94 -2.02
N LEU A 21 -12.99 -20.97 -2.22
CA LEU A 21 -12.02 -21.16 -1.12
C LEU A 21 -11.71 -19.86 -0.38
N GLY A 22 -12.36 -18.77 -0.76
CA GLY A 22 -12.04 -17.46 -0.29
C GLY A 22 -10.84 -16.87 -1.02
N GLY A 23 -10.63 -15.60 -0.86
CA GLY A 23 -9.62 -14.90 -1.64
C GLY A 23 -9.26 -13.55 -1.05
N PRO A 24 -9.26 -12.52 -1.88
CA PRO A 24 -8.81 -11.20 -1.46
C PRO A 24 -9.61 -10.71 -0.27
N VAL A 25 -8.90 -10.11 0.64
CA VAL A 25 -9.48 -9.35 1.75
C VAL A 25 -8.92 -7.94 1.61
N GLU A 26 -9.73 -6.96 1.88
CA GLU A 26 -9.27 -5.60 2.09
C GLU A 26 -8.78 -5.44 3.54
N THR A 27 -8.29 -4.27 3.89
CA THR A 27 -7.80 -4.01 5.24
C THR A 27 -8.73 -4.53 6.34
N LEU A 28 -8.14 -5.08 7.40
CA LEU A 28 -8.84 -5.54 8.60
C LEU A 28 -8.90 -4.46 9.68
N ASP A 29 -8.79 -3.19 9.32
CA ASP A 29 -8.88 -2.10 10.28
C ASP A 29 -10.16 -2.21 11.13
N ARG A 30 -9.98 -2.20 12.45
CA ARG A 30 -11.05 -2.31 13.46
C ARG A 30 -11.82 -3.64 13.47
N VAL A 31 -11.40 -4.61 12.68
CA VAL A 31 -11.99 -5.94 12.69
C VAL A 31 -11.63 -6.67 13.98
N THR A 32 -12.58 -7.42 14.50
CA THR A 32 -12.41 -8.25 15.69
C THR A 32 -12.94 -9.65 15.41
N GLY A 33 -12.04 -10.63 15.26
CA GLY A 33 -12.37 -12.01 14.94
C GLY A 33 -12.66 -12.26 13.46
N GLU A 34 -13.36 -13.35 13.16
CA GLU A 34 -13.59 -13.85 11.80
C GLU A 34 -14.56 -12.96 11.01
N ILE A 35 -14.20 -12.64 9.76
CA ILE A 35 -15.07 -11.97 8.80
C ILE A 35 -15.26 -12.84 7.55
N PRO A 36 -16.37 -12.68 6.80
CA PRO A 36 -16.52 -13.30 5.51
C PRO A 36 -15.43 -12.82 4.54
N MET A 37 -14.68 -13.75 3.97
CA MET A 37 -13.76 -13.43 2.88
C MET A 37 -14.52 -13.23 1.58
N GLN A 38 -14.01 -12.36 0.71
CA GLN A 38 -14.52 -12.21 -0.65
C GLN A 38 -14.21 -13.46 -1.47
N ASP A 39 -14.98 -13.69 -2.53
CA ASP A 39 -14.69 -14.75 -3.47
C ASP A 39 -13.32 -14.53 -4.14
N GLY A 40 -12.47 -15.55 -4.08
CA GLY A 40 -11.20 -15.59 -4.76
C GLY A 40 -11.25 -16.39 -6.06
N LEU A 41 -10.12 -16.48 -6.76
CA LEU A 41 -10.00 -17.25 -7.99
C LEU A 41 -10.28 -18.73 -7.77
N LEU A 42 -9.91 -19.29 -6.62
CA LEU A 42 -9.94 -20.73 -6.40
C LEU A 42 -11.29 -21.19 -5.83
N SER A 43 -11.87 -22.20 -6.47
CA SER A 43 -13.12 -22.84 -6.10
C SER A 43 -13.01 -24.36 -6.25
N ARG A 44 -13.65 -25.12 -5.37
CA ARG A 44 -13.81 -26.59 -5.53
C ARG A 44 -14.73 -26.94 -6.69
N ASP A 45 -15.48 -25.97 -7.24
CA ASP A 45 -16.25 -26.13 -8.46
C ASP A 45 -15.37 -26.20 -9.72
N GLY A 46 -14.07 -25.90 -9.60
CA GLY A 46 -13.06 -26.02 -10.64
C GLY A 46 -13.09 -24.91 -11.69
N TRP A 47 -13.78 -23.82 -11.41
CA TRP A 47 -13.86 -22.66 -12.29
C TRP A 47 -14.24 -21.39 -11.53
N TYR A 48 -13.90 -20.24 -12.13
CA TYR A 48 -14.28 -18.92 -11.63
C TYR A 48 -14.37 -17.91 -12.77
N VAL A 49 -15.17 -16.86 -12.60
CA VAL A 49 -15.28 -15.75 -13.56
C VAL A 49 -14.97 -14.44 -12.85
N ILE A 50 -13.94 -13.77 -13.33
CA ILE A 50 -13.62 -12.40 -12.93
C ILE A 50 -14.36 -11.45 -13.85
N ASP A 51 -15.19 -10.58 -13.30
CA ASP A 51 -15.87 -9.50 -14.01
C ASP A 51 -14.96 -8.26 -14.03
N ASP A 52 -14.51 -7.87 -15.21
CA ASP A 52 -13.64 -6.71 -15.42
C ASP A 52 -14.35 -5.56 -16.18
N GLU A 53 -15.68 -5.67 -16.38
CA GLU A 53 -16.45 -4.71 -17.18
C GLU A 53 -16.34 -3.26 -16.67
N ARG A 54 -16.13 -3.10 -15.37
CA ARG A 54 -16.17 -1.81 -14.70
C ARG A 54 -14.83 -1.34 -14.17
N SER A 55 -13.79 -2.13 -14.30
CA SER A 55 -12.45 -1.75 -13.83
C SER A 55 -11.88 -0.62 -14.71
N ASP A 56 -11.10 0.25 -14.11
CA ASP A 56 -10.30 1.19 -14.89
C ASP A 56 -9.24 0.45 -15.69
N LEU A 57 -8.76 1.07 -16.75
CA LEU A 57 -7.64 0.58 -17.54
C LEU A 57 -6.33 1.14 -16.99
N LEU A 58 -5.26 0.40 -17.21
CA LEU A 58 -3.90 0.88 -16.98
C LEU A 58 -3.28 1.19 -18.35
N VAL A 59 -3.13 2.48 -18.65
CA VAL A 59 -2.56 2.95 -19.93
C VAL A 59 -1.33 3.81 -19.62
N ASP A 60 -0.20 3.46 -20.23
CA ASP A 60 1.08 4.15 -20.01
C ASP A 60 1.43 4.33 -18.52
N GLY A 61 1.11 3.30 -17.74
CA GLY A 61 1.40 3.29 -16.30
C GLY A 61 0.49 4.17 -15.45
N TRP A 62 -0.64 4.65 -16.00
CA TRP A 62 -1.60 5.45 -15.25
C TRP A 62 -3.03 4.94 -15.42
N LEU A 63 -3.91 5.25 -14.45
CA LEU A 63 -5.32 4.93 -14.56
C LEU A 63 -5.96 5.68 -15.73
N CYS A 64 -6.79 4.97 -16.48
CA CYS A 64 -7.60 5.51 -17.55
C CYS A 64 -9.04 5.01 -17.37
N PRO A 65 -10.05 5.88 -17.27
CA PRO A 65 -11.42 5.45 -17.15
C PRO A 65 -11.83 4.62 -18.35
N ARG A 66 -12.46 3.47 -18.11
CA ARG A 66 -13.02 2.64 -19.18
C ARG A 66 -14.25 3.33 -19.77
N ASP A 67 -14.37 3.33 -21.09
CA ASP A 67 -15.61 3.79 -21.75
C ASP A 67 -16.75 2.81 -21.47
N THR A 68 -17.66 3.22 -20.59
CA THR A 68 -18.83 2.42 -20.19
C THR A 68 -20.04 2.58 -21.12
N LYS A 69 -19.93 3.42 -22.17
CA LYS A 69 -21.01 3.61 -23.15
C LYS A 69 -21.10 2.47 -24.14
N SER A 70 -19.99 1.79 -24.40
CA SER A 70 -19.97 0.56 -25.17
C SER A 70 -20.47 -0.58 -24.27
N HIS A 71 -21.52 -1.29 -24.66
CA HIS A 71 -22.02 -2.50 -23.97
C HIS A 71 -21.07 -3.70 -24.17
N VAL A 72 -19.78 -3.52 -23.95
CA VAL A 72 -18.79 -4.57 -24.05
C VAL A 72 -18.76 -5.33 -22.73
N GLN A 73 -18.99 -6.64 -22.79
CA GLN A 73 -18.72 -7.53 -21.65
C GLN A 73 -17.25 -7.90 -21.67
N ASP A 74 -16.54 -7.58 -20.59
CA ASP A 74 -15.14 -7.92 -20.40
C ASP A 74 -15.02 -8.79 -19.15
N GLN A 75 -14.87 -10.10 -19.36
CA GLN A 75 -14.85 -11.09 -18.30
C GLN A 75 -13.77 -12.14 -18.58
N TYR A 76 -13.08 -12.55 -17.53
CA TYR A 76 -12.10 -13.62 -17.60
C TYR A 76 -12.69 -14.89 -16.97
N CYS A 77 -12.89 -15.92 -17.79
CA CYS A 77 -13.41 -17.22 -17.34
C CYS A 77 -12.25 -18.19 -17.17
N PHE A 78 -11.98 -18.59 -15.95
CA PHE A 78 -10.98 -19.58 -15.58
C PHE A 78 -11.66 -20.95 -15.42
N VAL A 79 -11.15 -21.97 -16.12
CA VAL A 79 -11.64 -23.36 -16.00
C VAL A 79 -10.42 -24.24 -15.76
N TYR A 80 -10.25 -24.70 -14.55
CA TYR A 80 -9.01 -25.36 -14.08
C TYR A 80 -9.25 -26.71 -13.39
N GLY A 81 -10.51 -27.11 -13.14
CA GLY A 81 -10.80 -28.32 -12.38
C GLY A 81 -10.14 -28.26 -10.99
N ASN A 82 -9.22 -29.18 -10.73
CA ASN A 82 -8.48 -29.24 -9.48
C ASN A 82 -7.03 -28.73 -9.61
N ASP A 83 -6.66 -28.20 -10.76
CA ASP A 83 -5.31 -27.66 -10.97
C ASP A 83 -5.24 -26.17 -10.54
N TYR A 84 -5.25 -25.96 -9.23
CA TYR A 84 -5.17 -24.62 -8.63
C TYR A 84 -3.88 -23.88 -8.97
N LYS A 85 -2.77 -24.61 -9.18
CA LYS A 85 -1.49 -23.98 -9.54
C LYS A 85 -1.55 -23.41 -10.96
N ALA A 86 -2.18 -24.13 -11.90
CA ALA A 86 -2.41 -23.62 -13.24
C ALA A 86 -3.30 -22.35 -13.20
N ALA A 87 -4.38 -22.37 -12.42
CA ALA A 87 -5.24 -21.19 -12.27
C ALA A 87 -4.49 -19.95 -11.78
N LEU A 88 -3.61 -20.11 -10.79
CA LEU A 88 -2.78 -19.00 -10.28
C LEU A 88 -1.74 -18.55 -11.31
N ALA A 89 -1.17 -19.47 -12.07
CA ALA A 89 -0.23 -19.14 -13.15
C ALA A 89 -0.92 -18.34 -14.27
N ASP A 90 -2.13 -18.73 -14.65
CA ASP A 90 -2.94 -18.03 -15.65
C ASP A 90 -3.36 -16.65 -15.15
N LEU A 91 -3.75 -16.52 -13.87
CA LEU A 91 -3.99 -15.21 -13.26
C LEU A 91 -2.76 -14.32 -13.36
N GLY A 92 -1.59 -14.84 -12.98
CA GLY A 92 -0.33 -14.12 -13.08
C GLY A 92 0.06 -13.72 -14.50
N ALA A 93 -0.32 -14.52 -15.51
CA ALA A 93 -0.10 -14.19 -16.92
C ALA A 93 -0.97 -13.02 -17.40
N ILE A 94 -2.19 -12.89 -16.86
CA ILE A 94 -3.16 -11.83 -17.23
C ILE A 94 -2.93 -10.55 -16.43
N SER A 95 -2.79 -10.69 -15.10
CA SER A 95 -2.79 -9.54 -14.17
C SER A 95 -1.40 -9.09 -13.73
N GLY A 96 -0.34 -9.78 -14.17
CA GLY A 96 1.03 -9.60 -13.70
C GLY A 96 1.41 -10.63 -12.64
N ARG A 97 2.69 -10.99 -12.64
CA ARG A 97 3.23 -11.97 -11.70
C ARG A 97 3.59 -11.32 -10.37
N VAL A 98 3.63 -12.12 -9.31
CA VAL A 98 4.24 -11.72 -8.03
C VAL A 98 5.71 -11.37 -8.29
N PRO A 99 6.15 -10.13 -8.07
CA PRO A 99 7.54 -9.76 -8.28
C PRO A 99 8.45 -10.30 -7.18
N MET A 100 9.71 -10.50 -7.51
CA MET A 100 10.72 -10.83 -6.51
C MET A 100 11.02 -9.59 -5.66
N THR A 101 10.90 -9.70 -4.36
CA THR A 101 11.17 -8.62 -3.41
C THR A 101 12.66 -8.46 -3.08
N ARG A 102 13.00 -7.46 -2.27
CA ARG A 102 14.35 -7.27 -1.71
C ARG A 102 14.56 -8.24 -0.55
N LYS A 103 15.78 -8.79 -0.41
CA LYS A 103 16.08 -9.87 0.56
C LYS A 103 15.72 -9.50 2.01
N TYR A 104 16.12 -8.31 2.47
CA TYR A 104 15.92 -7.85 3.85
C TYR A 104 14.46 -7.71 4.26
N ILE A 105 13.55 -7.61 3.29
CA ILE A 105 12.12 -7.53 3.54
C ILE A 105 11.54 -8.82 4.16
N HIS A 106 12.20 -9.96 3.91
CA HIS A 106 11.84 -11.26 4.49
C HIS A 106 12.50 -11.54 5.83
N GLY A 107 13.23 -10.58 6.38
CA GLY A 107 13.94 -10.70 7.63
C GLY A 107 13.13 -10.27 8.85
N VAL A 108 13.83 -9.96 9.93
CA VAL A 108 13.25 -9.50 11.18
C VAL A 108 13.17 -7.97 11.18
N TRP A 109 12.02 -7.45 11.52
CA TRP A 109 11.77 -6.02 11.60
C TRP A 109 11.48 -5.60 13.03
N TYR A 110 12.00 -4.44 13.45
CA TYR A 110 11.59 -3.76 14.66
C TYR A 110 10.73 -2.57 14.31
N CYS A 111 9.55 -2.48 14.91
CA CYS A 111 8.65 -1.34 14.82
C CYS A 111 8.00 -1.10 16.18
N ARG A 112 7.93 0.17 16.57
CA ARG A 112 7.14 0.61 17.73
C ARG A 112 6.70 2.05 17.52
N TYR A 113 5.43 2.33 17.78
CA TYR A 113 4.93 3.69 17.86
C TYR A 113 5.54 4.38 19.10
N TRP A 114 6.60 5.14 18.86
CA TRP A 114 7.35 5.84 19.89
C TRP A 114 8.18 7.00 19.30
N ASP A 115 8.38 8.07 20.07
CA ASP A 115 9.16 9.24 19.67
C ASP A 115 10.64 9.03 19.98
N TYR A 116 11.33 8.21 19.20
CA TYR A 116 12.74 7.89 19.39
C TYR A 116 13.68 9.02 19.02
N THR A 117 14.77 9.16 19.80
CA THR A 117 15.97 9.92 19.40
C THR A 117 16.90 9.06 18.55
N SER A 118 17.92 9.70 17.93
CA SER A 118 18.95 8.97 17.18
C SER A 118 19.67 7.92 18.04
N GLU A 119 19.99 8.27 19.28
CA GLU A 119 20.68 7.39 20.23
C GLU A 119 19.80 6.21 20.63
N GLU A 120 18.52 6.44 20.84
CA GLU A 120 17.57 5.37 21.19
C GLU A 120 17.38 4.40 20.03
N PHE A 121 17.33 4.87 18.76
CA PHE A 121 17.32 3.98 17.60
C PHE A 121 18.55 3.09 17.52
N LEU A 122 19.74 3.65 17.78
CA LEU A 122 20.97 2.88 17.80
C LEU A 122 21.01 1.88 18.97
N SER A 123 20.48 2.26 20.14
CA SER A 123 20.41 1.35 21.30
C SER A 123 19.49 0.15 21.07
N ILE A 124 18.47 0.26 20.19
CA ILE A 124 17.66 -0.88 19.77
C ILE A 124 18.54 -1.90 19.04
N ILE A 125 19.36 -1.45 18.09
CA ILE A 125 20.27 -2.32 17.36
C ILE A 125 21.28 -2.96 18.31
N ASP A 126 21.84 -2.18 19.26
CA ASP A 126 22.74 -2.71 20.31
C ASP A 126 22.08 -3.86 21.07
N GLY A 127 20.82 -3.69 21.48
CA GLY A 127 20.08 -4.73 22.19
C GLY A 127 19.88 -6.01 21.37
N TYR A 128 19.66 -5.91 20.06
CA TYR A 128 19.57 -7.07 19.17
C TYR A 128 20.92 -7.77 19.02
N GLU A 129 22.00 -7.02 18.81
CA GLU A 129 23.35 -7.55 18.70
C GLU A 129 23.84 -8.21 20.00
N GLU A 130 23.63 -7.57 21.15
CA GLU A 130 24.03 -8.08 22.48
C GLU A 130 23.33 -9.40 22.84
N ASN A 131 22.14 -9.62 22.35
CA ASN A 131 21.35 -10.82 22.61
C ASN A 131 21.40 -11.85 21.46
N ASP A 132 22.23 -11.63 20.46
CA ASP A 132 22.38 -12.50 19.26
C ASP A 132 21.06 -12.76 18.52
N PHE A 133 20.20 -11.73 18.45
CA PHE A 133 18.99 -11.74 17.62
C PHE A 133 19.24 -11.06 16.29
N PRO A 134 18.69 -11.61 15.18
CA PRO A 134 18.77 -10.94 13.89
C PRO A 134 17.88 -9.70 13.87
N LEU A 135 18.33 -8.67 13.15
CA LEU A 135 17.55 -7.50 12.80
C LEU A 135 17.88 -7.09 11.37
N ASP A 136 16.90 -7.07 10.48
CA ASP A 136 17.09 -6.76 9.07
C ASP A 136 16.54 -5.39 8.70
N ASN A 137 15.50 -4.92 9.40
CA ASN A 137 14.89 -3.63 9.14
C ASN A 137 14.46 -2.91 10.43
N LEU A 138 14.77 -1.63 10.49
CA LEU A 138 14.34 -0.72 11.55
C LEU A 138 13.29 0.23 10.99
N VAL A 139 12.07 0.14 11.50
CA VAL A 139 10.96 1.01 11.09
C VAL A 139 10.98 2.27 11.94
N PHE A 140 11.10 3.42 11.29
CA PHE A 140 10.89 4.70 11.92
C PHE A 140 9.39 5.04 11.80
N ASP A 141 8.68 4.86 12.89
CA ASP A 141 7.27 5.20 12.99
C ASP A 141 7.07 6.73 13.02
N MET A 142 5.84 7.21 13.03
CA MET A 142 5.45 8.62 12.84
C MET A 142 6.34 9.67 13.55
N GLY A 143 7.04 9.28 14.61
CA GLY A 143 7.95 10.16 15.34
C GLY A 143 9.16 10.66 14.55
N TRP A 144 9.44 10.14 13.35
CA TRP A 144 10.58 10.60 12.55
C TRP A 144 10.38 12.00 11.96
N HIS A 145 9.14 12.41 11.72
CA HIS A 145 8.82 13.72 11.13
C HIS A 145 8.15 14.67 12.13
N THR A 146 8.17 15.95 11.80
CA THR A 146 7.39 16.96 12.51
C THR A 146 5.89 16.81 12.17
N TYR A 147 5.06 17.11 13.14
CA TYR A 147 3.62 17.21 12.90
C TYR A 147 3.08 18.46 13.59
N ASP A 148 2.19 19.19 12.93
CA ASP A 148 1.50 20.32 13.54
C ASP A 148 0.17 19.86 14.12
N ALA A 149 0.07 19.85 15.44
CA ALA A 149 -1.17 19.52 16.16
C ALA A 149 -2.33 20.50 15.86
N LYS A 150 -2.04 21.65 15.26
CA LYS A 150 -3.04 22.66 14.89
C LYS A 150 -3.66 22.41 13.52
N ILE A 151 -2.94 21.72 12.64
CA ILE A 151 -3.45 21.32 11.33
C ILE A 151 -4.10 19.95 11.52
N GLY A 152 -5.34 19.95 11.97
CA GLY A 152 -6.07 18.71 12.14
C GLY A 152 -6.22 17.94 10.82
N THR A 153 -6.25 16.64 10.89
CA THR A 153 -6.50 15.68 9.80
C THR A 153 -7.94 15.72 9.29
N GLY A 154 -8.64 16.81 9.44
CA GLY A 154 -10.09 16.88 9.22
C GLY A 154 -10.91 16.20 10.33
N HIS A 155 -10.27 15.50 11.25
CA HIS A 155 -10.88 14.97 12.47
C HIS A 155 -10.58 15.96 13.60
N ALA A 156 -11.57 16.70 14.03
CA ALA A 156 -11.44 17.72 15.08
C ALA A 156 -10.61 17.19 16.27
N GLY A 157 -9.45 17.80 16.50
CA GLY A 157 -8.60 17.55 17.66
C GLY A 157 -7.55 16.44 17.55
N SER A 158 -7.35 15.83 16.37
CA SER A 158 -6.27 14.87 16.16
C SER A 158 -5.00 15.56 15.63
N ARG A 159 -3.84 15.01 16.02
CA ARG A 159 -2.55 15.36 15.42
C ARG A 159 -2.59 14.99 13.94
N SER A 160 -1.96 15.80 13.07
CA SER A 160 -1.72 15.36 11.70
C SER A 160 -0.72 14.20 11.74
N TRP A 161 -1.12 13.04 11.20
CA TRP A 161 -0.21 11.92 11.02
C TRP A 161 0.65 12.07 9.77
N THR A 162 0.25 12.97 8.86
CA THR A 162 0.99 13.30 7.65
C THR A 162 2.16 14.23 7.98
N GLY A 163 3.34 13.93 7.47
CA GLY A 163 4.52 14.78 7.58
C GLY A 163 5.74 14.24 6.86
N TYR A 164 6.58 15.16 6.35
CA TYR A 164 7.76 14.85 5.53
C TYR A 164 9.03 15.61 5.96
N THR A 165 8.88 16.56 6.87
CA THR A 165 9.98 17.30 7.46
C THR A 165 10.52 16.54 8.67
N TRP A 166 11.79 16.19 8.66
CA TRP A 166 12.44 15.48 9.76
C TRP A 166 12.36 16.23 11.10
N GLU A 167 12.02 15.51 12.17
CA GLU A 167 12.02 16.09 13.53
C GLU A 167 13.44 16.24 14.06
N ARG A 168 14.08 17.36 13.69
CA ARG A 168 15.49 17.64 13.97
C ARG A 168 15.84 17.75 15.46
N LYS A 169 14.87 17.91 16.35
CA LYS A 169 15.13 17.90 17.80
C LYS A 169 15.45 16.50 18.31
N ARG A 170 14.85 15.47 17.74
CA ARG A 170 15.09 14.06 18.07
C ARG A 170 16.12 13.43 17.16
N ILE A 171 16.10 13.78 15.90
CA ILE A 171 16.99 13.25 14.86
C ILE A 171 17.69 14.43 14.17
N PRO A 172 18.76 14.99 14.80
CA PRO A 172 19.43 16.19 14.30
C PRO A 172 20.02 16.01 12.90
N ASP A 173 20.59 14.83 12.62
CA ASP A 173 21.17 14.45 11.33
C ASP A 173 20.62 13.07 10.90
N PRO A 174 19.50 13.06 10.16
CA PRO A 174 18.92 11.81 9.66
C PRO A 174 19.83 11.03 8.72
N GLY A 175 20.60 11.74 7.89
CA GLY A 175 21.54 11.09 6.96
C GLY A 175 22.64 10.33 7.70
N ALA A 176 23.22 10.94 8.74
CA ALA A 176 24.22 10.28 9.58
C ALA A 176 23.62 9.08 10.34
N LEU A 177 22.41 9.22 10.87
CA LEU A 177 21.72 8.12 11.56
C LEU A 177 21.49 6.94 10.60
N ILE A 178 20.89 7.17 9.43
CA ILE A 178 20.64 6.14 8.44
C ILE A 178 21.94 5.46 7.98
N ALA A 179 22.99 6.24 7.72
CA ALA A 179 24.29 5.71 7.35
C ALA A 179 24.88 4.79 8.43
N GLU A 180 24.72 5.13 9.71
CA GLU A 180 25.16 4.28 10.82
C GLU A 180 24.32 3.00 10.92
N VAL A 181 23.01 3.07 10.76
CA VAL A 181 22.12 1.90 10.72
C VAL A 181 22.54 0.96 9.58
N HIS A 182 22.79 1.50 8.40
CA HIS A 182 23.27 0.71 7.24
C HIS A 182 24.65 0.10 7.48
N ARG A 183 25.58 0.83 8.14
CA ARG A 183 26.91 0.30 8.50
C ARG A 183 26.81 -0.96 9.36
N ARG A 184 25.75 -1.06 10.16
CA ARG A 184 25.44 -2.22 11.02
C ARG A 184 24.65 -3.32 10.28
N GLY A 185 24.41 -3.16 8.98
CA GLY A 185 23.74 -4.14 8.14
C GLY A 185 22.21 -4.13 8.24
N VAL A 186 21.63 -3.12 8.88
CA VAL A 186 20.18 -2.96 9.05
C VAL A 186 19.65 -1.94 8.04
N THR A 187 18.48 -2.16 7.48
CA THR A 187 17.79 -1.22 6.58
C THR A 187 16.82 -0.34 7.33
N VAL A 188 16.39 0.77 6.70
CA VAL A 188 15.48 1.74 7.30
C VAL A 188 14.24 1.91 6.44
N SER A 189 13.06 1.75 7.06
CA SER A 189 11.79 2.15 6.45
C SER A 189 11.13 3.26 7.25
N LEU A 190 10.44 4.15 6.53
CA LEU A 190 9.74 5.30 7.12
C LEU A 190 8.22 5.07 7.04
N ASN A 191 7.53 5.30 8.16
CA ASN A 191 6.07 5.34 8.19
C ASN A 191 5.55 6.58 7.46
N ASP A 192 4.47 6.45 6.71
CA ASP A 192 3.86 7.52 5.92
C ASP A 192 2.33 7.46 5.94
N HIS A 193 1.72 8.59 6.27
CA HIS A 193 0.28 8.84 6.22
C HIS A 193 0.00 10.00 5.25
N PRO A 194 -0.13 9.78 3.95
CA PRO A 194 -0.08 10.86 2.95
C PRO A 194 -1.35 11.70 2.80
N HIS A 195 -2.43 11.39 3.51
CA HIS A 195 -3.77 11.91 3.23
C HIS A 195 -3.94 13.43 3.29
N ASP A 196 -3.12 14.13 4.07
CA ASP A 196 -3.17 15.60 4.12
C ASP A 196 -2.30 16.26 3.03
N GLY A 197 -1.48 15.47 2.32
CA GLY A 197 -0.52 15.99 1.35
C GLY A 197 0.58 16.83 1.99
N ILE A 198 1.28 17.63 1.17
CA ILE A 198 2.36 18.51 1.65
C ILE A 198 1.76 19.83 2.13
N ARG A 199 1.98 20.18 3.39
CA ARG A 199 1.37 21.31 4.08
C ARG A 199 2.30 22.51 4.25
N PRO A 200 1.78 23.74 4.53
CA PRO A 200 2.57 24.97 4.61
C PRO A 200 3.73 24.96 5.62
N HIS A 201 3.69 24.12 6.65
CA HIS A 201 4.76 24.00 7.64
C HIS A 201 5.93 23.12 7.21
N GLU A 202 5.76 22.39 6.11
CA GLU A 202 6.77 21.47 5.59
C GLU A 202 7.89 22.22 4.89
N GLU A 203 9.15 21.80 5.10
CA GLU A 203 10.34 22.41 4.48
C GLU A 203 10.24 22.46 2.95
N MET A 204 9.64 21.44 2.33
CA MET A 204 9.51 21.32 0.89
C MET A 204 8.26 22.03 0.30
N TYR A 205 7.38 22.59 1.13
CA TYR A 205 6.08 23.12 0.67
C TYR A 205 6.20 24.14 -0.46
N ALA A 206 7.06 25.15 -0.28
CA ALA A 206 7.22 26.21 -1.28
C ALA A 206 7.69 25.68 -2.64
N ALA A 207 8.62 24.73 -2.64
CA ALA A 207 9.13 24.09 -3.85
C ALA A 207 8.07 23.20 -4.51
N PHE A 208 7.32 22.45 -3.70
CA PHE A 208 6.19 21.64 -4.18
C PHE A 208 5.13 22.51 -4.87
N MET A 209 4.68 23.59 -4.24
CA MET A 209 3.67 24.48 -4.82
C MET A 209 4.16 25.17 -6.09
N ALA A 210 5.43 25.55 -6.16
CA ALA A 210 6.04 26.11 -7.35
C ALA A 210 6.05 25.11 -8.53
N ASP A 211 6.43 23.86 -8.29
CA ASP A 211 6.42 22.81 -9.33
C ASP A 211 4.98 22.47 -9.78
N MET A 212 4.02 22.53 -8.87
CA MET A 212 2.61 22.39 -9.22
C MET A 212 2.09 23.58 -10.02
N GLY A 213 2.75 24.76 -9.97
CA GLY A 213 2.26 26.00 -10.54
C GLY A 213 1.04 26.54 -9.79
N ALA A 214 0.95 26.28 -8.48
CA ALA A 214 -0.18 26.62 -7.63
C ALA A 214 0.16 27.77 -6.67
N ASP A 215 -0.87 28.51 -6.24
CA ASP A 215 -0.72 29.59 -5.27
C ASP A 215 -0.44 29.02 -3.88
N PRO A 216 0.70 29.34 -3.26
CA PRO A 216 1.06 28.84 -1.93
C PRO A 216 0.11 29.32 -0.81
N ALA A 217 -0.72 30.33 -1.04
CA ALA A 217 -1.75 30.73 -0.10
C ALA A 217 -2.92 29.72 0.00
N HIS A 218 -3.05 28.83 -0.98
CA HIS A 218 -4.13 27.86 -1.10
C HIS A 218 -3.56 26.43 -1.19
N PRO A 219 -3.28 25.74 -0.06
CA PRO A 219 -2.73 24.40 -0.04
C PRO A 219 -3.57 23.41 -0.87
N LEU A 220 -2.89 22.62 -1.70
CA LEU A 220 -3.55 21.59 -2.50
C LEU A 220 -3.99 20.42 -1.61
N LEU A 221 -5.13 19.84 -1.94
CA LEU A 221 -5.56 18.57 -1.34
C LEU A 221 -4.80 17.41 -1.97
N PHE A 222 -4.61 16.35 -1.20
CA PHE A 222 -4.03 15.11 -1.70
C PHE A 222 -4.92 14.51 -2.81
N ASP A 223 -4.34 14.23 -3.98
CA ASP A 223 -5.10 13.80 -5.15
C ASP A 223 -4.41 12.65 -5.89
N LEU A 224 -4.84 11.43 -5.60
CA LEU A 224 -4.38 10.21 -6.24
C LEU A 224 -4.74 10.11 -7.74
N GLY A 225 -5.74 10.85 -8.19
CA GLY A 225 -6.21 10.85 -9.57
C GLY A 225 -5.42 11.80 -10.49
N ASP A 226 -4.65 12.72 -9.92
CA ASP A 226 -3.84 13.67 -10.67
C ASP A 226 -2.40 13.18 -10.79
N ARG A 227 -2.01 12.79 -12.00
CA ARG A 227 -0.66 12.28 -12.29
C ARG A 227 0.44 13.30 -11.96
N LYS A 228 0.24 14.57 -12.34
CA LYS A 228 1.21 15.64 -12.04
C LYS A 228 1.36 15.82 -10.53
N TYR A 229 0.23 15.78 -9.80
CA TYR A 229 0.27 15.88 -8.34
C TYR A 229 1.10 14.75 -7.74
N MET A 230 0.85 13.50 -8.10
CA MET A 230 1.54 12.35 -7.50
C MET A 230 3.02 12.30 -7.86
N GLU A 231 3.40 12.59 -9.11
CA GLU A 231 4.80 12.67 -9.50
C GLU A 231 5.54 13.79 -8.75
N THR A 232 4.90 14.96 -8.57
CA THR A 232 5.45 16.08 -7.81
C THR A 232 5.49 15.79 -6.31
N PHE A 233 4.46 15.12 -5.78
CA PHE A 233 4.40 14.69 -4.40
C PHE A 233 5.58 13.77 -4.06
N PHE A 234 5.80 12.70 -4.79
CA PHE A 234 6.94 11.81 -4.55
C PHE A 234 8.28 12.52 -4.65
N LYS A 235 8.44 13.42 -5.61
CA LYS A 235 9.65 14.22 -5.77
C LYS A 235 9.99 15.01 -4.51
N HIS A 236 9.01 15.63 -3.88
CA HIS A 236 9.21 16.53 -2.75
C HIS A 236 9.07 15.84 -1.39
N ALA A 237 8.13 14.91 -1.25
CA ALA A 237 7.88 14.22 0.01
C ALA A 237 8.87 13.06 0.27
N HIS A 238 9.23 12.28 -0.76
CA HIS A 238 9.96 11.03 -0.60
C HIS A 238 11.42 11.10 -1.00
N HIS A 239 11.71 11.67 -2.17
CA HIS A 239 13.04 11.52 -2.78
C HIS A 239 14.18 12.03 -1.91
N ALA A 240 13.97 13.11 -1.14
CA ALA A 240 15.01 13.62 -0.23
C ALA A 240 15.40 12.61 0.85
N SER A 241 14.41 11.97 1.48
CA SER A 241 14.65 10.92 2.48
C SER A 241 15.27 9.66 1.89
N GLU A 242 14.81 9.25 0.69
CA GLU A 242 15.41 8.13 -0.03
C GLU A 242 16.85 8.41 -0.44
N ASP A 243 17.17 9.66 -0.82
CA ASP A 243 18.54 10.06 -1.19
C ASP A 243 19.46 10.12 0.02
N MET A 244 18.91 10.34 1.22
CA MET A 244 19.63 10.18 2.51
C MET A 244 19.83 8.71 2.90
N GLY A 245 19.08 7.78 2.28
CA GLY A 245 19.26 6.35 2.51
C GLY A 245 18.01 5.59 2.95
N ALA A 246 16.85 6.21 3.13
CA ALA A 246 15.63 5.47 3.42
C ALA A 246 15.39 4.42 2.32
N ASP A 247 15.18 3.15 2.72
CA ASP A 247 15.16 2.02 1.80
C ASP A 247 13.79 1.82 1.17
N PHE A 248 12.72 2.04 1.93
CA PHE A 248 11.34 1.95 1.44
C PHE A 248 10.38 2.61 2.42
N TRP A 249 9.09 2.64 2.05
CA TRP A 249 8.04 3.31 2.79
C TRP A 249 7.06 2.29 3.37
N TRP A 250 6.66 2.53 4.63
CA TRP A 250 5.47 1.92 5.21
C TRP A 250 4.30 2.87 5.01
N LEU A 251 3.50 2.58 3.98
CA LEU A 251 2.26 3.29 3.72
C LEU A 251 1.19 2.84 4.71
N ASP A 252 0.96 3.66 5.71
CA ASP A 252 -0.03 3.42 6.75
C ASP A 252 -1.33 4.17 6.41
N TRP A 253 -2.00 3.69 5.34
CA TRP A 253 -3.18 4.34 4.76
C TRP A 253 -4.46 3.84 5.42
N GLN A 254 -5.04 4.62 6.37
CA GLN A 254 -6.31 4.33 7.04
C GLN A 254 -7.49 5.12 6.47
N GLN A 255 -7.28 5.96 5.46
CA GLN A 255 -8.26 6.92 4.95
C GLN A 255 -9.10 6.39 3.79
N ASN A 256 -8.89 5.15 3.33
CA ASN A 256 -9.69 4.54 2.27
C ASN A 256 -11.20 4.47 2.58
N TYR A 257 -11.60 4.50 3.84
CA TYR A 257 -13.00 4.61 4.24
C TYR A 257 -13.56 6.03 4.08
N LEU A 258 -12.71 7.07 4.06
CA LEU A 258 -13.09 8.46 3.78
C LEU A 258 -13.02 8.77 2.28
N TYR A 259 -12.06 8.16 1.59
CA TYR A 259 -11.80 8.32 0.16
C TYR A 259 -11.75 6.94 -0.49
N PRO A 260 -12.89 6.22 -0.58
CA PRO A 260 -12.88 4.82 -1.01
C PRO A 260 -12.45 4.66 -2.46
N GLU A 261 -12.76 5.64 -3.32
CA GLU A 261 -12.41 5.61 -4.74
C GLU A 261 -11.46 6.75 -5.10
N VAL A 262 -10.62 6.53 -6.09
CA VAL A 262 -9.78 7.57 -6.69
C VAL A 262 -10.69 8.55 -7.45
N ARG A 263 -10.51 9.84 -7.22
CA ARG A 263 -11.36 10.87 -7.84
C ARG A 263 -11.33 10.78 -9.38
N GLY A 264 -12.49 10.54 -9.96
CA GLY A 264 -12.66 10.38 -11.41
C GLY A 264 -12.46 8.96 -11.94
N TYR A 265 -12.20 8.00 -11.07
CA TYR A 265 -11.96 6.60 -11.40
C TYR A 265 -12.84 5.68 -10.56
N ARG A 266 -12.81 4.38 -10.85
CA ARG A 266 -13.52 3.33 -10.11
C ARG A 266 -12.59 2.47 -9.23
N SER A 267 -11.30 2.58 -9.46
CA SER A 267 -10.30 1.93 -8.63
C SER A 267 -10.34 2.47 -7.20
N THR A 268 -10.18 1.60 -6.23
CA THR A 268 -10.10 2.05 -4.84
C THR A 268 -8.82 2.84 -4.61
N SER A 269 -8.89 3.82 -3.72
CA SER A 269 -7.72 4.61 -3.35
C SER A 269 -6.58 3.74 -2.83
N LEU A 270 -6.90 2.71 -2.06
CA LEU A 270 -5.89 1.81 -1.49
C LEU A 270 -5.19 0.96 -2.56
N GLN A 271 -5.94 0.41 -3.54
CA GLN A 271 -5.33 -0.33 -4.66
C GLN A 271 -4.37 0.55 -5.46
N TRP A 272 -4.80 1.78 -5.77
CA TRP A 272 -4.01 2.65 -6.62
C TRP A 272 -2.78 3.24 -5.91
N ILE A 273 -2.91 3.62 -4.65
CA ILE A 273 -1.77 4.13 -3.88
C ILE A 273 -0.72 3.04 -3.65
N ASN A 274 -1.11 1.78 -3.45
CA ASN A 274 -0.18 0.66 -3.35
C ASN A 274 0.65 0.51 -4.62
N GLU A 275 0.02 0.59 -5.80
CA GLU A 275 0.71 0.56 -7.09
C GLU A 275 1.71 1.71 -7.23
N LEU A 276 1.29 2.94 -6.89
CA LEU A 276 2.14 4.13 -7.02
C LEU A 276 3.36 4.07 -6.09
N TYR A 277 3.15 3.69 -4.82
CA TYR A 277 4.23 3.57 -3.83
C TYR A 277 5.21 2.46 -4.20
N TYR A 278 4.72 1.33 -4.66
CA TYR A 278 5.58 0.26 -5.13
C TYR A 278 6.49 0.73 -6.27
N ARG A 279 5.91 1.35 -7.30
CA ARG A 279 6.66 1.80 -8.50
C ARG A 279 7.66 2.90 -8.20
N GLN A 280 7.29 3.88 -7.39
CA GLN A 280 8.17 5.00 -7.13
C GLN A 280 9.48 4.56 -6.46
N THR A 281 9.48 3.47 -5.69
CA THR A 281 10.70 2.92 -5.07
C THR A 281 11.64 2.21 -6.05
N GLU A 282 11.21 2.00 -7.31
CA GLU A 282 12.06 1.45 -8.39
C GLU A 282 12.99 2.50 -9.00
N ARG A 283 12.81 3.80 -8.69
CA ARG A 283 13.55 4.90 -9.32
C ARG A 283 15.08 4.80 -9.25
N LYS A 284 15.62 4.08 -8.28
CA LYS A 284 17.06 3.82 -8.13
C LYS A 284 17.54 2.53 -8.82
N GLY A 285 16.72 1.93 -9.67
CA GLY A 285 17.03 0.66 -10.32
C GLY A 285 16.97 -0.55 -9.37
N LEU A 286 16.36 -0.38 -8.20
CA LEU A 286 16.09 -1.44 -7.26
C LEU A 286 14.73 -2.09 -7.58
N ARG A 287 14.48 -3.27 -7.04
CA ARG A 287 13.15 -3.88 -7.07
C ARG A 287 12.18 -3.02 -6.27
N GLY A 288 10.93 -2.91 -6.72
CA GLY A 288 9.90 -2.19 -5.99
C GLY A 288 9.74 -2.72 -4.57
N ALA A 289 9.43 -1.83 -3.65
CA ALA A 289 9.17 -2.14 -2.26
C ALA A 289 8.22 -1.10 -1.66
N GLY A 290 7.11 -1.58 -1.13
CA GLY A 290 6.16 -0.77 -0.38
C GLY A 290 5.50 -1.69 0.63
N TYR A 291 5.40 -1.25 1.87
CA TYR A 291 4.72 -1.97 2.93
C TYR A 291 3.38 -1.27 3.20
N SER A 292 2.28 -1.95 2.94
CA SER A 292 0.94 -1.34 2.99
C SER A 292 -0.13 -2.33 3.42
N ARG A 293 -1.36 -1.85 3.58
CA ARG A 293 -2.53 -2.67 3.89
C ARG A 293 -2.99 -3.46 2.67
N TRP A 294 -3.64 -4.59 2.94
CA TRP A 294 -4.31 -5.38 1.91
C TRP A 294 -5.37 -4.56 1.19
N ALA A 295 -5.36 -4.59 -0.13
CA ALA A 295 -6.28 -3.85 -0.99
C ALA A 295 -7.13 -4.76 -1.92
N GLY A 296 -7.06 -6.07 -1.73
CA GLY A 296 -7.87 -7.03 -2.48
C GLY A 296 -7.26 -7.49 -3.80
N TRP A 297 -8.07 -7.56 -4.86
CA TRP A 297 -7.63 -8.04 -6.17
C TRP A 297 -6.49 -7.17 -6.74
N GLY A 298 -5.43 -7.83 -7.19
CA GLY A 298 -4.25 -7.16 -7.77
C GLY A 298 -3.08 -6.98 -6.81
N ASP A 299 -3.28 -7.13 -5.51
CA ASP A 299 -2.24 -6.92 -4.48
C ASP A 299 -1.03 -7.84 -4.59
N HIS A 300 -1.18 -9.00 -5.20
CA HIS A 300 -0.07 -9.90 -5.45
C HIS A 300 1.08 -9.26 -6.25
N ARG A 301 0.82 -8.13 -6.93
CA ARG A 301 1.84 -7.34 -7.64
C ARG A 301 2.64 -6.42 -6.72
N HIS A 302 2.15 -6.18 -5.52
CA HIS A 302 2.78 -5.32 -4.51
C HIS A 302 3.04 -6.13 -3.23
N PRO A 303 3.91 -7.16 -3.30
CA PRO A 303 4.17 -8.01 -2.14
C PRO A 303 4.80 -7.20 -1.02
N ILE A 304 4.48 -7.52 0.18
CA ILE A 304 4.77 -6.95 1.48
C ILE A 304 3.58 -6.11 1.94
N GLN A 305 2.70 -6.80 2.63
CA GLN A 305 1.49 -6.19 3.11
C GLN A 305 1.19 -6.69 4.52
N PHE A 306 0.43 -5.91 5.24
CA PHE A 306 -0.11 -6.29 6.54
C PHE A 306 -1.63 -6.15 6.54
N SER A 307 -2.25 -6.80 7.50
CA SER A 307 -3.71 -6.84 7.62
C SER A 307 -4.35 -5.49 7.97
N GLY A 308 -3.58 -4.58 8.53
CA GLY A 308 -4.06 -3.30 9.06
C GLY A 308 -4.18 -3.30 10.58
N ASP A 309 -4.97 -2.36 11.15
CA ASP A 309 -5.16 -2.21 12.59
C ASP A 309 -6.31 -3.11 13.10
N ALA A 310 -6.12 -4.42 12.95
CA ALA A 310 -7.02 -5.40 13.54
C ALA A 310 -6.93 -5.39 15.07
N GLN A 311 -8.00 -5.81 15.74
CA GLN A 311 -7.98 -5.89 17.21
C GLN A 311 -7.08 -7.03 17.70
N ALA A 312 -6.16 -6.74 18.62
CA ALA A 312 -5.24 -7.72 19.19
C ALA A 312 -5.97 -8.62 20.21
N ASN A 313 -6.60 -9.69 19.72
CA ASN A 313 -7.27 -10.71 20.52
C ASN A 313 -7.05 -12.12 19.94
N TRP A 314 -7.47 -13.15 20.68
CA TRP A 314 -7.27 -14.54 20.29
C TRP A 314 -8.10 -14.95 19.06
N GLU A 315 -9.28 -14.39 18.92
CA GLU A 315 -10.18 -14.64 17.80
C GLU A 315 -9.57 -14.12 16.50
N MET A 316 -8.96 -12.93 16.56
CA MET A 316 -8.28 -12.32 15.40
C MET A 316 -7.02 -13.11 15.04
N LEU A 317 -6.21 -13.49 16.02
CA LEU A 317 -5.04 -14.35 15.79
C LEU A 317 -5.44 -15.66 15.11
N ALA A 318 -6.51 -16.32 15.58
CA ALA A 318 -7.01 -17.56 14.99
C ALA A 318 -7.50 -17.36 13.54
N PHE A 319 -8.03 -16.20 13.20
CA PHE A 319 -8.45 -15.85 11.85
C PHE A 319 -7.26 -15.56 10.92
N GLU A 320 -6.30 -14.75 11.36
CA GLU A 320 -5.15 -14.35 10.53
C GLU A 320 -4.15 -15.49 10.28
N VAL A 321 -4.11 -16.51 11.12
CA VAL A 321 -3.24 -17.69 10.94
C VAL A 321 -3.75 -18.62 9.83
N LYS A 322 -5.03 -18.60 9.51
CA LYS A 322 -5.65 -19.43 8.47
C LYS A 322 -5.40 -18.86 7.07
#